data_e58804e0fa080cf363c8f68cea99fe83
#
_entry.id   e58804e0fa080cf363c8f68cea99fe83
#
_cell.length_a   1.000
_cell.length_b   1.000
_cell.length_c   1.000
_cell.angle_alpha   90.00
_cell.angle_beta   90.00
_cell.angle_gamma   90.00
#
_symmetry.space_group_name_H-M   'P 1'
#
loop_
_entity.id
_entity.type
_entity.pdbx_description
1 polymer ?
#
loop_
_entity_poly.entity_id
_entity_poly.type
_entity_poly.pdbx_seq_one_letter_code
_entity_poly.pdbx_strand_id
1 'polypeptide(L)'
;RTGRVTPVLEIEPIELSGALVGRVTAHHAGNVKALRLGKGAIIAVERSGEVIPKIVEVIKPATRTIIVNKCESCGYELTWQRDFLICPNHSECPAQIENTLEHFFKTHGQVDGFGSKSIEKLVTAGIDTLEKIYNSTEEDFQRSGFGPGQSKNLRLELNRSLKVEIEDWRFLSAFGIPQLGQGDSRRLLQNIQFDELSKVTKEEIIAIEGFAEITSADIVAGLKNKWSTIKYMLGLDFKLSKTQLLLESTLINSPISGMKVVFTGKMLQSSR
;
A
#
# COMPACT_ATOMS: atom_id res chain seq x y z
N ARG A 1 -3.23 -3.67 5.77
CA ARG A 1 -3.84 -3.65 4.44
C ARG A 1 -3.93 -5.04 3.81
N THR A 2 -2.86 -5.82 3.81
CA THR A 2 -2.82 -7.17 3.21
C THR A 2 -3.14 -8.29 4.21
N GLY A 3 -3.41 -7.99 5.46
CA GLY A 3 -3.58 -8.97 6.54
C GLY A 3 -2.28 -9.66 6.99
N ARG A 4 -1.13 -9.40 6.33
CA ARG A 4 0.15 -10.01 6.71
C ARG A 4 0.61 -9.53 8.08
N VAL A 5 0.94 -10.49 8.95
CA VAL A 5 1.57 -10.24 10.25
C VAL A 5 3.07 -10.38 10.09
N THR A 6 3.78 -9.26 10.15
CA THR A 6 5.23 -9.22 9.96
C THR A 6 5.92 -9.16 11.32
N PRO A 7 6.71 -10.19 11.70
CA PRO A 7 7.41 -10.21 12.98
C PRO A 7 8.59 -9.23 12.97
N VAL A 8 8.71 -8.48 14.07
CA VAL A 8 9.85 -7.59 14.34
C VAL A 8 10.49 -8.07 15.63
N LEU A 9 11.81 -8.25 15.59
CA LEU A 9 12.60 -8.60 16.77
C LEU A 9 12.99 -7.32 17.50
N GLU A 10 12.73 -7.28 18.78
CA GLU A 10 13.34 -6.30 19.68
C GLU A 10 14.65 -6.90 20.19
N ILE A 11 15.73 -6.20 20.00
CA ILE A 11 17.10 -6.60 20.39
C ILE A 11 17.68 -5.61 21.39
N GLU A 12 18.71 -6.03 22.11
CA GLU A 12 19.53 -5.08 22.86
C GLU A 12 20.08 -4.04 21.87
N PRO A 13 19.89 -2.74 22.14
CA PRO A 13 20.32 -1.70 21.21
C PRO A 13 21.82 -1.78 20.93
N ILE A 14 22.17 -1.82 19.66
CA ILE A 14 23.57 -1.85 19.18
C ILE A 14 23.79 -0.70 18.20
N GLU A 15 24.95 -0.07 18.27
CA GLU A 15 25.37 0.95 17.32
C GLU A 15 25.94 0.28 16.05
N LEU A 16 25.31 0.58 14.91
CA LEU A 16 25.71 0.10 13.58
C LEU A 16 25.78 1.28 12.61
N SER A 17 26.94 1.56 12.05
CA SER A 17 27.17 2.64 11.07
C SER A 17 26.58 3.98 11.54
N GLY A 18 26.86 4.38 12.80
CA GLY A 18 26.41 5.65 13.37
C GLY A 18 24.92 5.76 13.73
N ALA A 19 24.18 4.63 13.73
CA ALA A 19 22.79 4.61 14.18
C ALA A 19 22.55 3.52 15.23
N LEU A 20 21.74 3.85 16.24
CA LEU A 20 21.32 2.92 17.28
C LEU A 20 20.18 2.03 16.76
N VAL A 21 20.42 0.73 16.66
CA VAL A 21 19.48 -0.27 16.16
C VAL A 21 18.94 -1.08 17.33
N GLY A 22 17.65 -0.95 17.63
CA GLY A 22 16.94 -1.73 18.66
C GLY A 22 15.87 -2.67 18.09
N ARG A 23 15.62 -2.61 16.75
CA ARG A 23 14.62 -3.44 16.08
C ARG A 23 15.12 -3.97 14.76
N VAL A 24 14.85 -5.25 14.48
CA VAL A 24 15.24 -5.91 13.24
C VAL A 24 14.06 -6.72 12.69
N THR A 25 13.77 -6.60 11.40
CA THR A 25 12.72 -7.40 10.79
C THR A 25 13.12 -8.87 10.68
N ALA A 26 12.20 -9.78 11.00
CA ALA A 26 12.33 -11.20 10.69
C ALA A 26 11.65 -11.57 9.35
N HIS A 27 11.19 -10.58 8.58
CA HIS A 27 10.53 -10.67 7.28
C HIS A 27 9.17 -11.39 7.31
N HIS A 28 9.10 -12.62 7.77
CA HIS A 28 7.87 -13.41 7.88
C HIS A 28 7.94 -14.45 9.00
N ALA A 29 6.80 -14.97 9.41
CA ALA A 29 6.70 -15.91 10.54
C ALA A 29 7.44 -17.23 10.27
N GLY A 30 7.53 -17.66 9.01
CA GLY A 30 8.33 -18.81 8.60
C GLY A 30 9.80 -18.69 9.00
N ASN A 31 10.42 -17.49 8.84
CA ASN A 31 11.78 -17.24 9.30
C ASN A 31 11.91 -17.36 10.83
N VAL A 32 10.92 -16.83 11.58
CA VAL A 32 10.93 -16.94 13.03
C VAL A 32 10.96 -18.42 13.45
N LYS A 33 10.18 -19.26 12.77
CA LYS A 33 10.14 -20.71 13.01
C LYS A 33 11.42 -21.41 12.56
N ALA A 34 11.86 -21.18 11.33
CA ALA A 34 13.00 -21.87 10.74
C ALA A 34 14.31 -21.54 11.46
N LEU A 35 14.52 -20.28 11.79
CA LEU A 35 15.72 -19.79 12.47
C LEU A 35 15.61 -19.88 14.01
N ARG A 36 14.52 -20.40 14.54
CA ARG A 36 14.26 -20.52 15.97
C ARG A 36 14.50 -19.20 16.72
N LEU A 37 13.94 -18.11 16.17
CA LEU A 37 14.05 -16.78 16.77
C LEU A 37 13.12 -16.64 17.97
N GLY A 38 13.60 -15.95 19.01
CA GLY A 38 12.85 -15.73 20.23
C GLY A 38 13.72 -15.17 21.34
N LYS A 39 13.16 -15.04 22.53
CA LYS A 39 13.87 -14.50 23.69
C LYS A 39 15.12 -15.33 24.01
N GLY A 40 16.26 -14.66 24.13
CA GLY A 40 17.56 -15.28 24.43
C GLY A 40 18.30 -15.84 23.21
N ALA A 41 17.78 -15.64 22.00
CA ALA A 41 18.55 -15.87 20.76
C ALA A 41 19.69 -14.85 20.64
N ILE A 42 20.83 -15.28 20.10
CA ILE A 42 21.95 -14.38 19.73
C ILE A 42 22.01 -14.38 18.22
N ILE A 43 21.95 -13.20 17.64
CA ILE A 43 21.93 -12.98 16.19
C ILE A 43 23.04 -12.00 15.78
N ALA A 44 23.61 -12.22 14.62
CA ALA A 44 24.43 -11.23 13.94
C ALA A 44 23.54 -10.36 13.04
N VAL A 45 23.71 -9.05 13.12
CA VAL A 45 22.91 -8.06 12.41
C VAL A 45 23.82 -7.16 11.59
N GLU A 46 23.43 -6.85 10.36
CA GLU A 46 24.09 -5.82 9.54
C GLU A 46 23.07 -4.81 9.02
N ARG A 47 23.52 -3.63 8.60
CA ARG A 47 22.66 -2.66 7.88
C ARG A 47 22.85 -2.82 6.38
N SER A 48 21.82 -3.30 5.71
CA SER A 48 21.81 -3.41 4.24
C SER A 48 21.63 -2.01 3.62
N GLY A 49 22.55 -1.65 2.72
CA GLY A 49 22.57 -0.31 2.11
C GLY A 49 22.69 0.82 3.12
N GLU A 50 23.33 0.57 4.27
CA GLU A 50 23.52 1.50 5.40
C GLU A 50 22.22 2.00 6.05
N VAL A 51 21.06 1.45 5.70
CA VAL A 51 19.75 1.92 6.16
C VAL A 51 18.96 0.84 6.92
N ILE A 52 18.74 -0.33 6.32
CA ILE A 52 17.81 -1.35 6.84
C ILE A 52 18.55 -2.44 7.60
N PRO A 53 18.27 -2.62 8.91
CA PRO A 53 18.84 -3.72 9.67
C PRO A 53 18.28 -5.07 9.20
N LYS A 54 19.15 -6.04 8.95
CA LYS A 54 18.78 -7.42 8.63
C LYS A 54 19.58 -8.42 9.44
N ILE A 55 19.01 -9.60 9.67
CA ILE A 55 19.67 -10.74 10.30
C ILE A 55 20.61 -11.37 9.25
N VAL A 56 21.88 -11.52 9.59
CA VAL A 56 22.87 -12.20 8.76
C VAL A 56 22.98 -13.66 9.18
N GLU A 57 23.04 -13.90 10.52
CA GLU A 57 23.26 -15.23 11.08
C GLU A 57 22.57 -15.34 12.44
N VAL A 58 22.18 -16.56 12.81
CA VAL A 58 21.74 -16.91 14.16
C VAL A 58 22.87 -17.69 14.85
N ILE A 59 23.62 -17.02 15.70
CA ILE A 59 24.76 -17.58 16.43
C ILE A 59 24.26 -18.60 17.47
N LYS A 60 23.17 -18.23 18.17
CA LYS A 60 22.54 -19.11 19.16
C LYS A 60 21.01 -19.02 19.01
N PRO A 61 20.33 -20.10 18.64
CA PRO A 61 18.87 -20.11 18.56
C PRO A 61 18.23 -20.00 19.95
N ALA A 62 17.00 -19.53 20.00
CA ALA A 62 16.21 -19.50 21.22
C ALA A 62 15.86 -20.92 21.70
N THR A 63 15.75 -21.07 23.01
CA THR A 63 15.23 -22.33 23.60
C THR A 63 13.76 -22.53 23.31
N ARG A 64 13.00 -21.42 23.17
CA ARG A 64 11.58 -21.42 22.83
C ARG A 64 11.27 -20.34 21.83
N THR A 65 10.63 -20.72 20.72
CA THR A 65 10.09 -19.81 19.73
C THR A 65 8.59 -19.69 19.95
N ILE A 66 8.09 -18.46 20.03
CA ILE A 66 6.65 -18.19 20.18
C ILE A 66 6.18 -17.53 18.88
N ILE A 67 5.16 -18.10 18.28
CA ILE A 67 4.48 -17.55 17.12
C ILE A 67 3.04 -17.29 17.55
N VAL A 68 2.58 -16.06 17.34
CA VAL A 68 1.20 -15.67 17.65
C VAL A 68 0.22 -16.45 16.77
N ASN A 69 -0.91 -16.84 17.32
CA ASN A 69 -1.99 -17.54 16.60
C ASN A 69 -3.23 -16.67 16.40
N LYS A 70 -3.28 -15.50 17.03
CA LYS A 70 -4.39 -14.54 16.92
C LYS A 70 -3.88 -13.18 16.48
N CYS A 71 -4.70 -12.48 15.73
CA CYS A 71 -4.45 -11.11 15.32
C CYS A 71 -4.54 -10.18 16.55
N GLU A 72 -3.50 -9.40 16.81
CA GLU A 72 -3.46 -8.47 17.95
C GLU A 72 -4.51 -7.37 17.84
N SER A 73 -4.92 -7.01 16.61
CA SER A 73 -5.89 -5.94 16.39
C SER A 73 -7.34 -6.38 16.51
N CYS A 74 -7.70 -7.57 15.99
CA CYS A 74 -9.11 -8.01 15.96
C CYS A 74 -9.38 -9.35 16.66
N GLY A 75 -8.36 -10.01 17.21
CA GLY A 75 -8.49 -11.28 17.92
C GLY A 75 -8.77 -12.51 17.04
N TYR A 76 -8.93 -12.33 15.73
CA TYR A 76 -9.21 -13.41 14.79
C TYR A 76 -8.05 -14.39 14.70
N GLU A 77 -8.32 -15.68 14.50
CA GLU A 77 -7.28 -16.68 14.31
C GLU A 77 -6.49 -16.41 13.02
N LEU A 78 -5.17 -16.45 13.15
CA LEU A 78 -4.26 -16.26 12.02
C LEU A 78 -4.13 -17.56 11.23
N THR A 79 -4.06 -17.44 9.92
CA THR A 79 -3.87 -18.57 9.01
C THR A 79 -2.49 -18.50 8.35
N TRP A 80 -1.88 -19.66 8.14
CA TRP A 80 -0.65 -19.77 7.39
C TRP A 80 -0.92 -19.74 5.89
N GLN A 81 -0.24 -18.85 5.20
CA GLN A 81 -0.18 -18.84 3.75
C GLN A 81 1.29 -18.91 3.33
N ARG A 82 1.79 -20.10 3.03
CA ARG A 82 3.21 -20.43 2.89
C ARG A 82 3.97 -20.02 4.17
N ASP A 83 4.93 -19.10 4.05
CA ASP A 83 5.76 -18.62 5.16
C ASP A 83 5.15 -17.42 5.92
N PHE A 84 3.99 -16.95 5.51
CA PHE A 84 3.35 -15.77 6.10
C PHE A 84 2.18 -16.16 7.00
N LEU A 85 2.05 -15.46 8.12
CA LEU A 85 0.82 -15.43 8.90
C LEU A 85 -0.08 -14.32 8.37
N ILE A 86 -1.34 -14.66 8.16
CA ILE A 86 -2.34 -13.76 7.60
C ILE A 86 -3.53 -13.66 8.54
N CYS A 87 -3.98 -12.44 8.81
CA CYS A 87 -5.28 -12.20 9.41
C CYS A 87 -6.34 -12.25 8.29
N PRO A 88 -7.23 -13.25 8.28
CA PRO A 88 -8.22 -13.42 7.22
C PRO A 88 -9.41 -12.45 7.33
N ASN A 89 -9.53 -11.72 8.43
CA ASN A 89 -10.62 -10.76 8.65
C ASN A 89 -10.36 -9.44 7.92
N HIS A 90 -10.51 -9.46 6.58
CA HIS A 90 -10.20 -8.31 5.74
C HIS A 90 -11.21 -7.17 5.85
N SER A 91 -12.45 -7.48 6.23
CA SER A 91 -13.56 -6.50 6.28
C SER A 91 -13.69 -5.78 7.61
N GLU A 92 -13.27 -6.41 8.72
CA GLU A 92 -13.58 -5.89 10.07
C GLU A 92 -12.33 -5.72 10.94
N CYS A 93 -11.14 -6.11 10.47
CA CYS A 93 -9.91 -5.90 11.22
C CYS A 93 -9.54 -4.41 11.21
N PRO A 94 -9.56 -3.73 12.38
CA PRO A 94 -9.29 -2.29 12.44
C PRO A 94 -7.94 -1.93 11.81
N ALA A 95 -6.86 -2.65 12.12
CA ALA A 95 -5.55 -2.39 11.54
C ALA A 95 -5.52 -2.55 10.01
N GLN A 96 -6.31 -3.43 9.41
CA GLN A 96 -6.37 -3.56 7.95
C GLN A 96 -7.16 -2.42 7.32
N ILE A 97 -8.26 -2.00 7.96
CA ILE A 97 -9.07 -0.86 7.55
C ILE A 97 -8.23 0.42 7.62
N GLU A 98 -7.62 0.70 8.76
CA GLU A 98 -6.77 1.87 8.98
C GLU A 98 -5.65 1.95 7.94
N ASN A 99 -4.90 0.87 7.75
CA ASN A 99 -3.82 0.81 6.76
C ASN A 99 -4.32 0.94 5.31
N THR A 100 -5.56 0.56 5.02
CA THR A 100 -6.16 0.72 3.69
C THR A 100 -6.53 2.18 3.44
N LEU A 101 -7.16 2.82 4.40
CA LEU A 101 -7.52 4.24 4.33
C LEU A 101 -6.28 5.15 4.30
N GLU A 102 -5.31 4.89 5.17
CA GLU A 102 -4.03 5.62 5.16
C GLU A 102 -3.31 5.49 3.81
N HIS A 103 -3.26 4.27 3.25
CA HIS A 103 -2.69 4.04 1.94
C HIS A 103 -3.40 4.84 0.86
N PHE A 104 -4.74 4.90 0.89
CA PHE A 104 -5.51 5.69 -0.07
C PHE A 104 -5.09 7.16 -0.03
N PHE A 105 -5.17 7.81 1.12
CA PHE A 105 -4.87 9.23 1.24
C PHE A 105 -3.39 9.55 0.94
N LYS A 106 -2.47 8.71 1.41
CA LYS A 106 -1.03 8.86 1.14
C LYS A 106 -0.70 8.71 -0.35
N THR A 107 -1.31 7.76 -1.04
CA THR A 107 -1.07 7.50 -2.47
C THR A 107 -1.76 8.55 -3.34
N HIS A 108 -2.96 8.94 -2.99
CA HIS A 108 -3.68 10.04 -3.62
C HIS A 108 -2.86 11.33 -3.56
N GLY A 109 -2.27 11.63 -2.39
CA GLY A 109 -1.26 12.70 -2.23
C GLY A 109 -1.79 14.13 -2.33
N GLN A 110 -3.11 14.33 -2.44
CA GLN A 110 -3.75 15.64 -2.59
C GLN A 110 -4.69 15.95 -1.42
N VAL A 111 -4.61 15.20 -0.33
CA VAL A 111 -5.50 15.34 0.84
C VAL A 111 -4.67 15.32 2.11
N ASP A 112 -4.59 16.45 2.78
CA ASP A 112 -3.86 16.57 4.03
C ASP A 112 -4.75 16.24 5.25
N GLY A 113 -4.12 15.93 6.38
CA GLY A 113 -4.81 15.69 7.64
C GLY A 113 -5.30 14.25 7.88
N PHE A 114 -5.27 13.37 6.89
CA PHE A 114 -5.70 11.97 6.99
C PHE A 114 -4.51 11.01 7.21
N GLY A 115 -3.63 11.35 8.15
CA GLY A 115 -2.54 10.47 8.60
C GLY A 115 -3.02 9.41 9.60
N SER A 116 -2.11 8.50 10.01
CA SER A 116 -2.41 7.32 10.86
C SER A 116 -3.27 7.64 12.07
N LYS A 117 -2.93 8.69 12.86
CA LYS A 117 -3.70 9.05 14.07
C LYS A 117 -5.11 9.59 13.76
N SER A 118 -5.28 10.29 12.64
CA SER A 118 -6.58 10.79 12.21
C SER A 118 -7.45 9.62 11.73
N ILE A 119 -6.88 8.72 10.95
CA ILE A 119 -7.58 7.51 10.47
C ILE A 119 -7.99 6.62 11.64
N GLU A 120 -7.11 6.37 12.63
CA GLU A 120 -7.41 5.62 13.85
C GLU A 120 -8.65 6.19 14.57
N LYS A 121 -8.71 7.52 14.76
CA LYS A 121 -9.88 8.19 15.37
C LYS A 121 -11.14 7.97 14.55
N LEU A 122 -11.09 8.11 13.23
CA LEU A 122 -12.23 7.93 12.34
C LEU A 122 -12.74 6.49 12.41
N VAL A 123 -11.86 5.52 12.29
CA VAL A 123 -12.21 4.09 12.35
C VAL A 123 -12.82 3.74 13.72
N THR A 124 -12.25 4.23 14.81
CA THR A 124 -12.79 4.06 16.17
C THR A 124 -14.21 4.66 16.31
N ALA A 125 -14.48 5.75 15.62
CA ALA A 125 -15.81 6.38 15.59
C ALA A 125 -16.79 5.72 14.59
N GLY A 126 -16.38 4.65 13.89
CA GLY A 126 -17.19 3.93 12.90
C GLY A 126 -17.19 4.57 11.51
N ILE A 127 -16.33 5.56 11.26
CA ILE A 127 -16.08 6.16 9.94
C ILE A 127 -14.93 5.40 9.28
N ASP A 128 -15.21 4.20 8.83
CA ASP A 128 -14.23 3.14 8.47
C ASP A 128 -14.16 2.84 6.95
N THR A 129 -14.86 3.62 6.13
CA THR A 129 -14.83 3.51 4.66
C THR A 129 -14.59 4.86 4.00
N LEU A 130 -14.06 4.85 2.77
CA LEU A 130 -13.91 6.07 1.97
C LEU A 130 -15.26 6.77 1.76
N GLU A 131 -16.32 6.00 1.53
CA GLU A 131 -17.68 6.52 1.37
C GLU A 131 -18.14 7.31 2.61
N LYS A 132 -17.96 6.73 3.81
CA LYS A 132 -18.28 7.42 5.06
C LYS A 132 -17.44 8.67 5.26
N ILE A 133 -16.13 8.60 4.98
CA ILE A 133 -15.21 9.74 5.13
C ILE A 133 -15.64 10.90 4.21
N TYR A 134 -15.86 10.63 2.93
CA TYR A 134 -16.25 11.69 1.97
C TYR A 134 -17.66 12.25 2.21
N ASN A 135 -18.55 11.48 2.84
CA ASN A 135 -19.88 11.93 3.25
C ASN A 135 -19.91 12.62 4.62
N SER A 136 -18.85 12.55 5.42
CA SER A 136 -18.80 13.12 6.77
C SER A 136 -18.86 14.64 6.74
N THR A 137 -19.66 15.20 7.65
CA THR A 137 -19.75 16.64 7.92
C THR A 137 -18.68 17.09 8.92
N GLU A 138 -18.57 18.39 9.15
CA GLU A 138 -17.69 18.94 10.21
C GLU A 138 -18.13 18.43 11.59
N GLU A 139 -19.43 18.28 11.82
CA GLU A 139 -20.01 17.77 13.07
C GLU A 139 -19.66 16.29 13.27
N ASP A 140 -19.62 15.49 12.20
CA ASP A 140 -19.20 14.09 12.27
C ASP A 140 -17.74 13.97 12.70
N PHE A 141 -16.87 14.80 12.15
CA PHE A 141 -15.48 14.86 12.57
C PHE A 141 -15.33 15.33 14.02
N GLN A 142 -16.11 16.32 14.46
CA GLN A 142 -16.09 16.74 15.86
C GLN A 142 -16.54 15.61 16.80
N ARG A 143 -17.58 14.86 16.45
CA ARG A 143 -18.03 13.68 17.20
C ARG A 143 -16.96 12.57 17.23
N SER A 144 -16.12 12.51 16.23
CA SER A 144 -14.95 11.58 16.19
C SER A 144 -13.76 12.07 17.01
N GLY A 145 -13.88 13.17 17.76
CA GLY A 145 -12.84 13.68 18.65
C GLY A 145 -11.83 14.63 17.99
N PHE A 146 -12.20 15.26 16.87
CA PHE A 146 -11.41 16.36 16.28
C PHE A 146 -11.88 17.71 16.82
N GLY A 147 -10.96 18.65 17.03
CA GLY A 147 -11.33 20.03 17.38
C GLY A 147 -12.03 20.74 16.21
N PRO A 148 -12.80 21.84 16.47
CA PRO A 148 -13.57 22.54 15.44
C PRO A 148 -12.73 22.99 14.23
N GLY A 149 -11.54 23.57 14.48
CA GLY A 149 -10.63 24.01 13.42
C GLY A 149 -10.10 22.85 12.59
N GLN A 150 -9.78 21.71 13.21
CA GLN A 150 -9.31 20.53 12.53
C GLN A 150 -10.42 19.88 11.70
N SER A 151 -11.66 19.80 12.23
CA SER A 151 -12.82 19.27 11.53
C SER A 151 -13.12 20.07 10.26
N LYS A 152 -13.10 21.40 10.36
CA LYS A 152 -13.22 22.30 9.22
C LYS A 152 -12.14 22.06 8.16
N ASN A 153 -10.88 21.93 8.59
CA ASN A 153 -9.77 21.68 7.68
C ASN A 153 -9.91 20.33 6.97
N LEU A 154 -10.27 19.26 7.69
CA LEU A 154 -10.51 17.94 7.07
C LEU A 154 -11.60 18.02 6.00
N ARG A 155 -12.72 18.71 6.26
CA ARG A 155 -13.78 18.90 5.27
C ARG A 155 -13.33 19.72 4.06
N LEU A 156 -12.55 20.78 4.29
CA LEU A 156 -11.98 21.59 3.21
C LEU A 156 -11.04 20.78 2.33
N GLU A 157 -10.18 19.95 2.93
CA GLU A 157 -9.24 19.09 2.19
C GLU A 157 -9.96 18.05 1.33
N LEU A 158 -11.02 17.39 1.84
CA LEU A 158 -11.85 16.51 1.03
C LEU A 158 -12.49 17.23 -0.15
N ASN A 159 -13.06 18.41 0.08
CA ASN A 159 -13.65 19.22 -0.99
C ASN A 159 -12.60 19.70 -2.00
N ARG A 160 -11.40 20.02 -1.54
CA ARG A 160 -10.26 20.40 -2.40
C ARG A 160 -9.83 19.23 -3.28
N SER A 161 -9.77 18.03 -2.72
CA SER A 161 -9.33 16.83 -3.45
C SER A 161 -10.19 16.51 -4.69
N LEU A 162 -11.47 16.85 -4.65
CA LEU A 162 -12.37 16.67 -5.79
C LEU A 162 -12.10 17.68 -6.92
N LYS A 163 -11.50 18.83 -6.61
CA LYS A 163 -11.27 19.95 -7.56
C LYS A 163 -9.86 19.96 -8.14
N VAL A 164 -8.91 19.35 -7.46
CA VAL A 164 -7.51 19.27 -7.91
C VAL A 164 -7.38 18.11 -8.90
N GLU A 165 -6.70 18.36 -10.01
CA GLU A 165 -6.44 17.33 -11.01
C GLU A 165 -5.46 16.29 -10.46
N ILE A 166 -5.80 15.01 -10.65
CA ILE A 166 -4.97 13.87 -10.27
C ILE A 166 -4.87 12.89 -11.44
N GLU A 167 -3.71 12.32 -11.65
CA GLU A 167 -3.54 11.30 -12.69
C GLU A 167 -4.37 10.04 -12.35
N ASP A 168 -5.07 9.52 -13.35
CA ASP A 168 -5.95 8.37 -13.22
C ASP A 168 -5.22 7.11 -12.70
N TRP A 169 -3.96 6.89 -13.10
CA TRP A 169 -3.13 5.79 -12.59
C TRP A 169 -2.82 5.96 -11.10
N ARG A 170 -2.64 7.20 -10.61
CA ARG A 170 -2.41 7.48 -9.20
C ARG A 170 -3.69 7.22 -8.40
N PHE A 171 -4.81 7.71 -8.92
CA PHE A 171 -6.14 7.45 -8.36
C PHE A 171 -6.40 5.93 -8.25
N LEU A 172 -6.15 5.16 -9.32
CA LEU A 172 -6.30 3.70 -9.32
C LEU A 172 -5.40 3.03 -8.28
N SER A 173 -4.12 3.40 -8.21
CA SER A 173 -3.16 2.81 -7.27
C SER A 173 -3.51 3.07 -5.79
N ALA A 174 -4.25 4.16 -5.51
CA ALA A 174 -4.67 4.53 -4.17
C ALA A 174 -5.62 3.50 -3.52
N PHE A 175 -6.38 2.74 -4.31
CA PHE A 175 -7.25 1.68 -3.79
C PHE A 175 -6.50 0.46 -3.26
N GLY A 176 -5.19 0.39 -3.48
CA GLY A 176 -4.33 -0.63 -2.91
C GLY A 176 -4.63 -2.04 -3.41
N ILE A 177 -5.01 -2.19 -4.66
CA ILE A 177 -5.18 -3.47 -5.34
C ILE A 177 -3.86 -4.23 -5.30
N PRO A 178 -3.86 -5.53 -4.93
CA PRO A 178 -2.64 -6.33 -4.92
C PRO A 178 -1.92 -6.29 -6.27
N GLN A 179 -0.60 -6.24 -6.25
CA GLN A 179 0.27 -6.18 -7.43
C GLN A 179 0.08 -4.94 -8.33
N LEU A 180 -0.82 -4.02 -7.99
CA LEU A 180 -1.10 -2.83 -8.79
C LEU A 180 -0.62 -1.56 -8.06
N GLY A 181 0.71 -1.39 -8.01
CA GLY A 181 1.35 -0.18 -7.53
C GLY A 181 1.25 0.97 -8.55
N GLN A 182 1.83 2.14 -8.25
CA GLN A 182 1.75 3.32 -9.13
C GLN A 182 2.30 3.03 -10.54
N GLY A 183 3.47 2.39 -10.64
CA GLY A 183 4.08 2.05 -11.93
C GLY A 183 3.24 1.08 -12.75
N ASP A 184 2.70 0.04 -12.09
CA ASP A 184 1.88 -0.96 -12.77
C ASP A 184 0.48 -0.44 -13.09
N SER A 185 -0.10 0.44 -12.27
CA SER A 185 -1.33 1.16 -12.61
C SER A 185 -1.17 2.01 -13.86
N ARG A 186 -0.05 2.77 -13.96
CA ARG A 186 0.26 3.56 -15.14
C ARG A 186 0.44 2.67 -16.38
N ARG A 187 1.20 1.58 -16.26
CA ARG A 187 1.40 0.61 -17.36
C ARG A 187 0.09 -0.02 -17.81
N LEU A 188 -0.77 -0.39 -16.86
CA LEU A 188 -2.10 -0.93 -17.18
C LEU A 188 -2.94 0.08 -17.97
N LEU A 189 -3.02 1.34 -17.50
CA LEU A 189 -3.81 2.39 -18.14
C LEU A 189 -3.20 2.92 -19.45
N GLN A 190 -1.94 2.65 -19.73
CA GLN A 190 -1.35 2.88 -21.05
C GLN A 190 -1.85 1.89 -22.12
N ASN A 191 -2.46 0.78 -21.73
CA ASN A 191 -2.94 -0.26 -22.64
C ASN A 191 -4.46 -0.46 -22.58
N ILE A 192 -5.10 -0.17 -21.44
CA ILE A 192 -6.53 -0.39 -21.20
C ILE A 192 -7.11 0.89 -20.60
N GLN A 193 -8.20 1.40 -21.14
CA GLN A 193 -8.86 2.58 -20.62
C GLN A 193 -9.44 2.33 -19.22
N PHE A 194 -9.48 3.36 -18.38
CA PHE A 194 -9.97 3.23 -17.00
C PHE A 194 -11.40 2.68 -16.94
N ASP A 195 -12.27 3.12 -17.83
CA ASP A 195 -13.68 2.70 -17.89
C ASP A 195 -13.87 1.22 -18.26
N GLU A 196 -12.87 0.62 -18.90
CA GLU A 196 -12.86 -0.79 -19.32
C GLU A 196 -12.40 -1.74 -18.21
N LEU A 197 -11.73 -1.22 -17.16
CA LEU A 197 -11.16 -2.03 -16.09
C LEU A 197 -12.18 -2.89 -15.34
N SER A 198 -13.46 -2.50 -15.34
CA SER A 198 -14.54 -3.29 -14.70
C SER A 198 -14.78 -4.65 -15.36
N LYS A 199 -14.39 -4.80 -16.63
CA LYS A 199 -14.62 -5.98 -17.45
C LYS A 199 -13.32 -6.65 -17.89
N VAL A 200 -12.17 -6.09 -17.47
CA VAL A 200 -10.86 -6.58 -17.90
C VAL A 200 -10.67 -8.05 -17.50
N THR A 201 -10.16 -8.81 -18.44
CA THR A 201 -9.85 -10.23 -18.27
C THR A 201 -8.38 -10.43 -17.89
N LYS A 202 -8.07 -11.61 -17.34
CA LYS A 202 -6.70 -12.01 -17.01
C LYS A 202 -5.83 -12.04 -18.27
N GLU A 203 -6.38 -12.53 -19.36
CA GLU A 203 -5.72 -12.70 -20.67
C GLU A 203 -5.32 -11.33 -21.26
N GLU A 204 -6.19 -10.33 -21.17
CA GLU A 204 -5.88 -8.97 -21.61
C GLU A 204 -4.73 -8.36 -20.81
N ILE A 205 -4.67 -8.59 -19.48
CA ILE A 205 -3.58 -8.08 -18.66
C ILE A 205 -2.28 -8.82 -18.94
N ILE A 206 -2.30 -10.15 -19.14
CA ILE A 206 -1.11 -10.94 -19.49
C ILE A 206 -0.50 -10.49 -20.83
N ALA A 207 -1.31 -10.03 -21.77
CA ALA A 207 -0.83 -9.51 -23.05
C ALA A 207 0.01 -8.25 -22.93
N ILE A 208 -0.07 -7.55 -21.81
CA ILE A 208 0.72 -6.34 -21.52
C ILE A 208 2.10 -6.75 -20.99
N GLU A 209 3.17 -6.26 -21.60
CA GLU A 209 4.56 -6.54 -21.17
C GLU A 209 4.76 -6.18 -19.69
N GLY A 210 5.32 -7.12 -18.93
CA GLY A 210 5.63 -6.96 -17.51
C GLY A 210 4.56 -7.50 -16.54
N PHE A 211 3.42 -8.00 -17.04
CA PHE A 211 2.45 -8.71 -16.22
C PHE A 211 2.52 -10.23 -16.45
N ALA A 212 2.75 -10.98 -15.39
CA ALA A 212 2.77 -12.43 -15.40
C ALA A 212 1.39 -13.01 -14.96
N GLU A 213 1.21 -14.30 -15.16
CA GLU A 213 -0.05 -15.00 -14.93
C GLU A 213 -0.62 -14.79 -13.51
N ILE A 214 0.21 -14.96 -12.48
CA ILE A 214 -0.20 -14.80 -11.07
C ILE A 214 -0.56 -13.34 -10.78
N THR A 215 0.27 -12.41 -11.24
CA THR A 215 0.05 -10.97 -11.07
C THR A 215 -1.27 -10.52 -11.72
N SER A 216 -1.53 -10.99 -12.93
CA SER A 216 -2.75 -10.66 -13.68
C SER A 216 -4.00 -11.20 -12.99
N ALA A 217 -3.95 -12.44 -12.48
CA ALA A 217 -5.05 -13.01 -11.70
C ALA A 217 -5.34 -12.22 -10.42
N ASP A 218 -4.29 -11.83 -9.69
CA ASP A 218 -4.41 -11.02 -8.46
C ASP A 218 -5.01 -9.63 -8.75
N ILE A 219 -4.63 -9.01 -9.87
CA ILE A 219 -5.16 -7.71 -10.31
C ILE A 219 -6.64 -7.81 -10.63
N VAL A 220 -7.05 -8.78 -11.45
CA VAL A 220 -8.47 -8.98 -11.80
C VAL A 220 -9.32 -9.22 -10.56
N ALA A 221 -8.87 -10.12 -9.66
CA ALA A 221 -9.56 -10.37 -8.40
C ALA A 221 -9.65 -9.11 -7.52
N GLY A 222 -8.57 -8.35 -7.43
CA GLY A 222 -8.49 -7.11 -6.68
C GLY A 222 -9.38 -6.01 -7.25
N LEU A 223 -9.41 -5.84 -8.58
CA LEU A 223 -10.33 -4.92 -9.26
C LEU A 223 -11.78 -5.27 -8.97
N LYS A 224 -12.14 -6.54 -9.14
CA LYS A 224 -13.52 -7.02 -8.86
C LYS A 224 -13.94 -6.72 -7.42
N ASN A 225 -13.05 -6.96 -6.45
CA ASN A 225 -13.33 -6.74 -5.03
C ASN A 225 -13.44 -5.25 -4.66
N LYS A 226 -12.73 -4.36 -5.36
CA LYS A 226 -12.71 -2.92 -5.06
C LYS A 226 -13.61 -2.09 -5.98
N TRP A 227 -14.22 -2.71 -7.00
CA TRP A 227 -14.91 -1.96 -8.05
C TRP A 227 -16.09 -1.14 -7.54
N SER A 228 -16.85 -1.64 -6.56
CA SER A 228 -17.95 -0.87 -5.95
C SER A 228 -17.45 0.43 -5.33
N THR A 229 -16.36 0.36 -4.56
CA THR A 229 -15.73 1.54 -3.95
C THR A 229 -15.15 2.47 -5.01
N ILE A 230 -14.47 1.92 -6.03
CA ILE A 230 -13.92 2.72 -7.15
C ILE A 230 -15.05 3.47 -7.85
N LYS A 231 -16.13 2.77 -8.18
CA LYS A 231 -17.30 3.36 -8.85
C LYS A 231 -17.95 4.46 -8.01
N TYR A 232 -18.10 4.24 -6.71
CA TYR A 232 -18.60 5.26 -5.80
C TYR A 232 -17.72 6.51 -5.82
N MET A 233 -16.39 6.33 -5.69
CA MET A 233 -15.44 7.43 -5.69
C MET A 233 -15.43 8.19 -7.02
N LEU A 234 -15.53 7.50 -8.16
CA LEU A 234 -15.68 8.14 -9.48
C LEU A 234 -16.97 9.00 -9.55
N GLY A 235 -18.02 8.57 -8.89
CA GLY A 235 -19.28 9.33 -8.81
C GLY A 235 -19.20 10.61 -7.98
N LEU A 236 -18.08 10.86 -7.29
CA LEU A 236 -17.81 12.14 -6.58
C LEU A 236 -17.18 13.21 -7.48
N ASP A 237 -17.08 12.95 -8.79
CA ASP A 237 -16.58 13.87 -9.81
C ASP A 237 -15.12 14.33 -9.60
N PHE A 238 -14.23 13.41 -9.22
CA PHE A 238 -12.79 13.68 -9.22
C PHE A 238 -12.31 14.11 -10.61
N LYS A 239 -11.45 15.13 -10.66
CA LYS A 239 -10.81 15.57 -11.90
C LYS A 239 -9.65 14.66 -12.23
N LEU A 240 -9.90 13.64 -13.06
CA LEU A 240 -8.87 12.71 -13.48
C LEU A 240 -8.20 13.14 -14.78
N SER A 241 -6.87 13.27 -14.75
CA SER A 241 -6.04 13.39 -15.94
C SER A 241 -5.83 11.99 -16.52
N LYS A 242 -6.33 11.76 -17.74
CA LYS A 242 -6.29 10.43 -18.37
C LYS A 242 -4.89 10.09 -18.87
N THR A 243 -4.46 8.86 -18.58
CA THR A 243 -3.25 8.29 -19.14
C THR A 243 -3.43 8.07 -20.65
N GLN A 244 -2.45 8.51 -21.44
CA GLN A 244 -2.45 8.29 -22.90
C GLN A 244 -2.19 6.81 -23.21
N LEU A 245 -3.01 6.24 -24.08
CA LEU A 245 -2.81 4.88 -24.57
C LEU A 245 -1.56 4.80 -25.44
N LEU A 246 -0.82 3.71 -25.33
CA LEU A 246 0.25 3.35 -26.24
C LEU A 246 -0.40 2.89 -27.55
N LEU A 247 -0.57 3.82 -28.48
CA LEU A 247 -1.00 3.46 -29.83
C LEU A 247 0.16 2.74 -30.54
N GLU A 248 -0.07 1.58 -31.08
CA GLU A 248 0.91 0.81 -31.89
C GLU A 248 1.47 1.63 -33.08
N SER A 249 0.77 2.69 -33.48
CA SER A 249 1.08 3.51 -34.64
C SER A 249 2.03 4.70 -34.36
N THR A 250 2.42 5.00 -33.12
CA THR A 250 3.38 6.04 -32.80
C THR A 250 4.79 5.49 -32.57
N LEU A 251 5.22 4.55 -33.36
CA LEU A 251 6.65 4.32 -33.59
C LEU A 251 7.16 5.56 -34.34
N ILE A 252 7.41 6.64 -33.60
CA ILE A 252 8.23 7.74 -34.10
C ILE A 252 9.52 7.07 -34.57
N ASN A 253 9.87 7.28 -35.83
CA ASN A 253 11.12 6.79 -36.42
C ASN A 253 12.27 7.58 -35.76
N SER A 254 12.61 7.16 -34.54
CA SER A 254 13.65 7.77 -33.72
C SER A 254 14.91 6.93 -33.82
N PRO A 255 16.11 7.55 -33.91
CA PRO A 255 17.39 6.82 -33.90
C PRO A 255 17.57 5.89 -32.69
N ILE A 256 16.81 6.09 -31.63
CA ILE A 256 16.84 5.28 -30.40
C ILE A 256 15.62 4.34 -30.26
N SER A 257 14.82 4.19 -31.33
CA SER A 257 13.68 3.27 -31.34
C SER A 257 14.15 1.85 -31.09
N GLY A 258 13.51 1.15 -30.13
CA GLY A 258 13.88 -0.21 -29.71
C GLY A 258 15.07 -0.28 -28.71
N MET A 259 15.69 0.82 -28.35
CA MET A 259 16.78 0.85 -27.37
C MET A 259 16.25 1.07 -25.95
N LYS A 260 16.84 0.37 -24.96
CA LYS A 260 16.66 0.70 -23.55
C LYS A 260 17.60 1.85 -23.18
N VAL A 261 17.02 3.03 -22.91
CA VAL A 261 17.79 4.22 -22.58
C VAL A 261 17.67 4.49 -21.07
N VAL A 262 18.81 4.68 -20.41
CA VAL A 262 18.87 5.03 -18.98
C VAL A 262 19.38 6.47 -18.88
N PHE A 263 18.57 7.34 -18.28
CA PHE A 263 18.97 8.71 -17.99
C PHE A 263 19.57 8.79 -16.58
N THR A 264 20.80 9.27 -16.48
CA THR A 264 21.48 9.56 -15.21
C THR A 264 21.70 11.07 -15.10
N GLY A 265 21.59 11.61 -13.88
CA GLY A 265 21.72 13.06 -13.65
C GLY A 265 20.37 13.80 -13.55
N LYS A 266 20.45 15.12 -13.38
CA LYS A 266 19.30 16.02 -13.27
C LYS A 266 18.96 16.58 -14.65
N MET A 267 17.71 16.42 -15.08
CA MET A 267 17.22 17.04 -16.31
C MET A 267 16.99 18.54 -16.09
N LEU A 268 17.35 19.36 -17.09
CA LEU A 268 17.20 20.82 -17.01
C LEU A 268 15.74 21.28 -17.27
N GLN A 269 14.95 20.49 -17.99
CA GLN A 269 13.61 20.88 -18.46
C GLN A 269 12.48 19.93 -18.08
N SER A 270 12.76 18.77 -17.47
CA SER A 270 11.73 17.86 -16.98
C SER A 270 12.20 17.09 -15.76
N SER A 271 11.27 16.63 -14.91
CA SER A 271 11.57 15.64 -13.86
C SER A 271 11.73 14.24 -14.46
N ARG A 272 12.50 13.40 -13.79
CA ARG A 272 12.62 11.97 -14.13
C ARG A 272 11.30 11.25 -14.01
#